data_512addd25d9b1761400cc6d3f1674896
#
_entry.id   512addd25d9b1761400cc6d3f1674896
#
_cell.length_a   1.000
_cell.length_b   1.000
_cell.length_c   1.000
_cell.angle_alpha   90.00
_cell.angle_beta   90.00
_cell.angle_gamma   90.00
#
_symmetry.space_group_name_H-M   'P 1'
#
loop_
_entity.id
_entity.type
_entity.pdbx_description
1 polymer ?
#
loop_
_entity_poly.entity_id
_entity_poly.type
_entity_poly.pdbx_seq_one_letter_code
_entity_poly.pdbx_strand_id
1 'polypeptide(L)'
;MKAPLFLLLSFFLSSFFCQAQVYVGPMVGGQLSWTKFDDKDFYDSYDIKPVWGYHAGMNVSMKVRNRFFLHTSLLYSTKGRRIKGLDDALLTNKVKYNFIDMPIIYAVDFRGRLGSGKEFKYYLGLGPNISYWLGGKGKIYNSDLDENADYASRDLEYTIAFRQADDEVNAHEMNVAEPNRIQLGLNIATGLVFEPQAGRRILVLLRYEIGHSFLSRESDGVFVPTYYKDILQARNQGLRLSVSYMVDLRTEDRKRGKSTIRQKRMK
;
A
#
# COMPACT_ATOMS: atom_id res chain seq x y z
N MET A 1 -20.01 -13.18 -26.23
CA MET A 1 -19.68 -11.78 -26.59
C MET A 1 -18.56 -11.13 -25.74
N LYS A 2 -17.65 -11.87 -25.07
CA LYS A 2 -16.56 -11.31 -24.24
C LYS A 2 -15.18 -11.25 -24.92
N ALA A 3 -14.98 -11.98 -26.01
CA ALA A 3 -13.70 -12.04 -26.74
C ALA A 3 -13.27 -10.76 -27.47
N PRO A 4 -14.15 -9.96 -28.15
CA PRO A 4 -13.71 -8.79 -28.88
C PRO A 4 -13.24 -7.65 -27.98
N LEU A 5 -13.76 -7.55 -26.75
CA LEU A 5 -13.35 -6.53 -25.78
C LEU A 5 -11.91 -6.78 -25.28
N PHE A 6 -11.54 -8.04 -25.09
CA PHE A 6 -10.18 -8.43 -24.68
C PHE A 6 -9.14 -8.18 -25.78
N LEU A 7 -9.50 -8.43 -27.03
CA LEU A 7 -8.67 -8.14 -28.20
C LEU A 7 -8.47 -6.63 -28.40
N LEU A 8 -9.52 -5.84 -28.22
CA LEU A 8 -9.44 -4.38 -28.33
C LEU A 8 -8.57 -3.79 -27.20
N LEU A 9 -8.69 -4.29 -25.98
CA LEU A 9 -7.88 -3.89 -24.84
C LEU A 9 -6.40 -4.25 -25.03
N SER A 10 -6.09 -5.44 -25.58
CA SER A 10 -4.71 -5.87 -25.86
C SER A 10 -4.07 -5.04 -26.99
N PHE A 11 -4.86 -4.64 -28.01
CA PHE A 11 -4.39 -3.77 -29.08
C PHE A 11 -4.11 -2.35 -28.60
N PHE A 12 -4.94 -1.82 -27.69
CA PHE A 12 -4.68 -0.51 -27.05
C PHE A 12 -3.43 -0.56 -26.15
N LEU A 13 -3.25 -1.61 -25.36
CA LEU A 13 -2.04 -1.77 -24.54
C LEU A 13 -0.75 -1.88 -25.38
N SER A 14 -0.79 -2.56 -26.54
CA SER A 14 0.39 -2.73 -27.38
C SER A 14 0.85 -1.43 -28.05
N SER A 15 -0.06 -0.50 -28.35
CA SER A 15 0.27 0.79 -28.99
C SER A 15 1.04 1.75 -28.09
N PHE A 16 0.91 1.64 -26.76
CA PHE A 16 1.61 2.51 -25.81
C PHE A 16 3.07 2.12 -25.58
N PHE A 17 3.47 0.89 -25.90
CA PHE A 17 4.84 0.40 -25.62
C PHE A 17 5.88 0.85 -26.67
N CYS A 18 5.49 1.43 -27.79
CA CYS A 18 6.41 1.60 -28.93
C CYS A 18 7.47 2.69 -28.77
N GLN A 19 7.33 3.67 -27.85
CA GLN A 19 8.32 4.76 -27.67
C GLN A 19 8.60 5.22 -26.23
N ALA A 20 7.86 4.78 -25.23
CA ALA A 20 8.05 5.23 -23.86
C ALA A 20 9.30 4.60 -23.21
N GLN A 21 10.11 5.38 -22.54
CA GLN A 21 11.19 4.89 -21.69
C GLN A 21 10.57 4.28 -20.43
N VAL A 22 10.80 2.98 -20.22
CA VAL A 22 10.21 2.21 -19.12
C VAL A 22 11.30 1.75 -18.16
N TYR A 23 11.14 2.11 -16.90
CA TYR A 23 11.98 1.67 -15.80
C TYR A 23 11.21 0.68 -14.94
N VAL A 24 11.85 -0.41 -14.54
CA VAL A 24 11.27 -1.44 -13.66
C VAL A 24 12.28 -1.79 -12.59
N GLY A 25 11.78 -2.04 -11.38
CA GLY A 25 12.66 -2.48 -10.30
C GLY A 25 11.92 -2.75 -9.00
N PRO A 26 12.61 -3.38 -8.04
CA PRO A 26 12.07 -3.63 -6.71
C PRO A 26 11.82 -2.32 -5.94
N MET A 27 10.83 -2.37 -5.06
CA MET A 27 10.50 -1.31 -4.10
C MET A 27 10.29 -1.92 -2.73
N VAL A 28 10.88 -1.30 -1.72
CA VAL A 28 10.68 -1.64 -0.32
C VAL A 28 10.52 -0.38 0.51
N GLY A 29 9.84 -0.48 1.64
CA GLY A 29 9.72 0.65 2.54
C GLY A 29 8.95 0.36 3.82
N GLY A 30 8.94 1.38 4.68
CA GLY A 30 8.17 1.41 5.91
C GLY A 30 6.96 2.35 5.78
N GLN A 31 5.97 2.13 6.62
CA GLN A 31 4.80 2.99 6.67
C GLN A 31 4.26 3.13 8.08
N LEU A 32 3.70 4.30 8.34
CA LEU A 32 2.81 4.57 9.47
C LEU A 32 1.39 4.59 8.94
N SER A 33 0.51 3.79 9.50
CA SER A 33 -0.88 3.72 9.10
C SER A 33 -1.80 3.85 10.31
N TRP A 34 -2.96 4.43 10.07
CA TRP A 34 -4.05 4.56 11.02
C TRP A 34 -5.37 4.50 10.28
N THR A 35 -6.47 4.44 11.02
CA THR A 35 -7.81 4.51 10.43
C THR A 35 -8.52 5.75 10.90
N LYS A 36 -9.30 6.33 9.99
CA LYS A 36 -10.24 7.41 10.29
C LYS A 36 -11.64 6.82 10.29
N PHE A 37 -12.33 6.93 11.42
CA PHE A 37 -13.73 6.53 11.56
C PHE A 37 -14.65 7.63 11.06
N ASP A 38 -15.82 7.25 10.61
CA ASP A 38 -16.85 8.19 10.18
C ASP A 38 -17.69 8.69 11.38
N ASP A 39 -17.83 7.82 12.39
CA ASP A 39 -18.51 8.12 13.64
C ASP A 39 -17.61 8.95 14.56
N LYS A 40 -18.09 10.16 14.93
CA LYS A 40 -17.39 11.09 15.82
C LYS A 40 -17.44 10.63 17.27
N ASP A 41 -18.57 10.07 17.71
CA ASP A 41 -18.77 9.64 19.09
C ASP A 41 -17.83 8.48 19.43
N PHE A 42 -17.58 7.60 18.45
CA PHE A 42 -16.57 6.57 18.59
C PHE A 42 -15.15 7.16 18.65
N TYR A 43 -14.89 8.19 17.84
CA TYR A 43 -13.57 8.83 17.81
C TYR A 43 -13.24 9.53 19.14
N ASP A 44 -14.24 10.13 19.78
CA ASP A 44 -14.11 10.85 21.05
C ASP A 44 -14.02 9.88 22.26
N SER A 45 -14.45 8.62 22.08
CA SER A 45 -14.44 7.58 23.13
C SER A 45 -13.16 6.74 23.15
N TYR A 46 -12.29 6.84 22.14
CA TYR A 46 -11.10 6.01 22.02
C TYR A 46 -9.86 6.78 21.54
N ASP A 47 -8.70 6.43 22.08
CA ASP A 47 -7.40 6.92 21.61
C ASP A 47 -6.89 6.04 20.45
N ILE A 48 -6.91 6.59 19.25
CA ILE A 48 -6.53 5.89 18.01
C ILE A 48 -5.09 6.23 17.66
N LYS A 49 -4.19 5.24 17.73
CA LYS A 49 -2.77 5.43 17.45
C LYS A 49 -2.34 4.79 16.13
N PRO A 50 -1.40 5.42 15.42
CA PRO A 50 -0.80 4.82 14.24
C PRO A 50 0.00 3.56 14.58
N VAL A 51 0.08 2.67 13.58
CA VAL A 51 0.85 1.42 13.68
C VAL A 51 1.89 1.37 12.56
N TRP A 52 3.08 0.92 12.92
CA TRP A 52 4.14 0.66 11.97
C TRP A 52 3.83 -0.58 11.13
N GLY A 53 3.97 -0.41 9.82
CA GLY A 53 3.90 -1.46 8.84
C GLY A 53 5.06 -1.40 7.85
N TYR A 54 5.09 -2.33 6.93
CA TYR A 54 6.05 -2.37 5.83
C TYR A 54 5.33 -2.64 4.51
N HIS A 55 6.03 -2.38 3.42
CA HIS A 55 5.58 -2.77 2.09
C HIS A 55 6.78 -3.18 1.23
N ALA A 56 6.54 -4.12 0.34
CA ALA A 56 7.53 -4.60 -0.61
C ALA A 56 6.86 -5.05 -1.91
N GLY A 57 7.54 -4.90 -3.03
CA GLY A 57 7.04 -5.33 -4.33
C GLY A 57 7.82 -4.77 -5.50
N MET A 58 7.13 -4.54 -6.60
CA MET A 58 7.71 -4.05 -7.86
C MET A 58 7.16 -2.68 -8.21
N ASN A 59 8.03 -1.83 -8.74
CA ASN A 59 7.69 -0.51 -9.24
C ASN A 59 7.99 -0.42 -10.74
N VAL A 60 7.07 0.17 -11.48
CA VAL A 60 7.19 0.47 -12.91
C VAL A 60 7.02 1.97 -13.09
N SER A 61 7.94 2.60 -13.81
CA SER A 61 7.89 4.01 -14.13
C SER A 61 7.99 4.20 -15.63
N MET A 62 6.97 4.75 -16.22
CA MET A 62 6.91 5.05 -17.65
C MET A 62 7.03 6.55 -17.87
N LYS A 63 7.99 6.95 -18.72
CA LYS A 63 8.12 8.33 -19.13
C LYS A 63 7.05 8.64 -20.20
N VAL A 64 6.07 9.45 -19.83
CA VAL A 64 4.97 9.82 -20.71
C VAL A 64 5.42 10.93 -21.66
N ARG A 65 5.99 12.00 -21.14
CA ARG A 65 6.48 13.16 -21.91
C ARG A 65 7.52 13.94 -21.10
N ASN A 66 8.63 14.35 -21.69
CA ASN A 66 9.69 15.19 -21.08
C ASN A 66 9.92 14.96 -19.57
N ARG A 67 9.19 15.68 -18.71
CA ARG A 67 9.27 15.66 -17.24
C ARG A 67 8.13 14.86 -16.58
N PHE A 68 7.21 14.31 -17.39
CA PHE A 68 6.04 13.62 -16.88
C PHE A 68 6.27 12.11 -16.87
N PHE A 69 5.97 11.51 -15.73
CA PHE A 69 6.09 10.08 -15.50
C PHE A 69 4.78 9.51 -14.95
N LEU A 70 4.48 8.30 -15.33
CA LEU A 70 3.47 7.46 -14.70
C LEU A 70 4.19 6.41 -13.87
N HIS A 71 4.05 6.48 -12.55
CA HIS A 71 4.56 5.48 -11.62
C HIS A 71 3.42 4.56 -11.21
N THR A 72 3.59 3.27 -11.38
CA THR A 72 2.69 2.26 -10.84
C THR A 72 3.49 1.21 -10.11
N SER A 73 2.92 0.63 -9.08
CA SER A 73 3.59 -0.40 -8.29
C SER A 73 2.60 -1.51 -7.96
N LEU A 74 3.09 -2.70 -7.76
CA LEU A 74 2.35 -3.80 -7.15
C LEU A 74 3.07 -4.18 -5.86
N LEU A 75 2.43 -3.91 -4.72
CA LEU A 75 3.04 -3.97 -3.40
C LEU A 75 2.22 -4.84 -2.46
N TYR A 76 2.86 -5.80 -1.80
CA TYR A 76 2.33 -6.34 -0.56
C TYR A 76 2.57 -5.32 0.55
N SER A 77 1.56 -5.00 1.34
CA SER A 77 1.66 -3.99 2.40
C SER A 77 0.89 -4.40 3.65
N THR A 78 1.37 -3.95 4.81
CA THR A 78 0.70 -4.13 6.10
C THR A 78 0.25 -2.78 6.63
N LYS A 79 -1.05 -2.56 6.74
CA LYS A 79 -1.67 -1.36 7.32
C LYS A 79 -2.28 -1.74 8.67
N GLY A 80 -2.58 -0.78 9.52
CA GLY A 80 -3.24 -1.12 10.78
C GLY A 80 -3.55 0.08 11.64
N ARG A 81 -4.07 -0.23 12.84
CA ARG A 81 -4.40 0.74 13.88
C ARG A 81 -4.19 0.14 15.25
N ARG A 82 -4.10 0.98 16.25
CA ARG A 82 -4.24 0.63 17.66
C ARG A 82 -5.33 1.50 18.26
N ILE A 83 -6.31 0.86 18.88
CA ILE A 83 -7.37 1.51 19.64
C ILE A 83 -7.07 1.28 21.11
N LYS A 84 -7.18 2.32 21.93
CA LYS A 84 -7.14 2.24 23.38
C LYS A 84 -8.40 2.88 23.95
N GLY A 85 -8.99 2.27 24.97
CA GLY A 85 -10.06 2.91 25.75
C GLY A 85 -9.55 4.17 26.45
N LEU A 86 -10.41 5.16 26.62
CA LEU A 86 -10.21 6.33 27.47
C LEU A 86 -10.79 6.05 28.87
N ASP A 87 -10.44 6.89 29.83
CA ASP A 87 -11.03 6.92 31.19
C ASP A 87 -11.02 5.55 31.91
N ASP A 88 -9.84 4.91 31.99
CA ASP A 88 -9.61 3.63 32.66
C ASP A 88 -10.36 2.42 32.06
N ALA A 89 -10.98 2.59 30.90
CA ALA A 89 -11.58 1.46 30.18
C ALA A 89 -10.50 0.45 29.76
N LEU A 90 -10.64 -0.79 30.22
CA LEU A 90 -9.77 -1.91 29.87
C LEU A 90 -10.05 -2.33 28.42
N LEU A 91 -9.58 -1.54 27.46
CA LEU A 91 -9.63 -1.90 26.06
C LEU A 91 -8.32 -1.56 25.37
N THR A 92 -7.72 -2.54 24.74
CA THR A 92 -6.64 -2.35 23.77
C THR A 92 -6.86 -3.30 22.61
N ASN A 93 -7.03 -2.76 21.42
CA ASN A 93 -7.10 -3.53 20.18
C ASN A 93 -6.03 -3.03 19.20
N LYS A 94 -5.08 -3.88 18.85
CA LYS A 94 -4.03 -3.60 17.87
C LYS A 94 -4.18 -4.57 16.72
N VAL A 95 -4.52 -4.05 15.55
CA VAL A 95 -4.73 -4.86 14.33
C VAL A 95 -3.80 -4.45 13.22
N LYS A 96 -3.34 -5.44 12.45
CA LYS A 96 -2.60 -5.28 11.20
C LYS A 96 -3.34 -6.00 10.08
N TYR A 97 -3.68 -5.27 9.06
CA TYR A 97 -4.33 -5.74 7.84
C TYR A 97 -3.30 -5.93 6.74
N ASN A 98 -3.43 -6.98 5.96
CA ASN A 98 -2.58 -7.30 4.83
C ASN A 98 -3.28 -6.92 3.53
N PHE A 99 -2.58 -6.20 2.66
CA PHE A 99 -3.11 -5.73 1.38
C PHE A 99 -2.16 -6.03 0.23
N ILE A 100 -2.75 -6.15 -0.96
CA ILE A 100 -2.05 -5.89 -2.22
C ILE A 100 -2.45 -4.50 -2.66
N ASP A 101 -1.49 -3.58 -2.75
CA ASP A 101 -1.70 -2.19 -3.16
C ASP A 101 -1.19 -1.95 -4.58
N MET A 102 -1.98 -1.25 -5.37
CA MET A 102 -1.63 -0.80 -6.72
C MET A 102 -1.83 0.71 -6.83
N PRO A 103 -0.87 1.52 -6.38
CA PRO A 103 -0.89 2.96 -6.63
C PRO A 103 -0.59 3.25 -8.10
N ILE A 104 -1.31 4.22 -8.67
CA ILE A 104 -1.10 4.73 -10.03
C ILE A 104 -0.91 6.24 -9.90
N ILE A 105 0.33 6.71 -9.98
CA ILE A 105 0.71 8.09 -9.67
C ILE A 105 1.21 8.78 -10.93
N TYR A 106 0.54 9.85 -11.31
CA TYR A 106 1.04 10.76 -12.33
C TYR A 106 1.94 11.81 -11.68
N ALA A 107 3.19 11.84 -12.11
CA ALA A 107 4.23 12.62 -11.47
C ALA A 107 4.95 13.55 -12.46
N VAL A 108 5.44 14.67 -11.93
CA VAL A 108 6.23 15.66 -12.67
C VAL A 108 7.59 15.80 -12.00
N ASP A 109 8.65 15.55 -12.77
CA ASP A 109 10.04 15.71 -12.33
C ASP A 109 10.48 17.18 -12.43
N PHE A 110 11.10 17.66 -11.36
CA PHE A 110 11.70 19.00 -11.25
C PHE A 110 13.21 18.89 -10.99
N ARG A 111 13.92 19.97 -11.31
CA ARG A 111 15.33 20.11 -10.95
C ARG A 111 15.45 21.25 -9.94
N GLY A 112 16.14 20.97 -8.85
CA GLY A 112 16.49 21.92 -7.82
C GLY A 112 18.01 22.10 -7.72
N ARG A 113 18.44 23.21 -7.15
CA ARG A 113 19.85 23.47 -6.79
C ARG A 113 19.93 23.74 -5.31
N LEU A 114 20.89 23.11 -4.64
CA LEU A 114 21.14 23.32 -3.23
C LEU A 114 22.51 23.99 -3.06
N GLY A 115 22.54 25.21 -2.49
CA GLY A 115 23.74 25.95 -2.19
C GLY A 115 24.68 26.12 -3.40
N SER A 116 25.95 25.76 -3.26
CA SER A 116 27.04 25.96 -4.21
C SER A 116 27.03 25.06 -5.45
N GLY A 117 25.84 24.69 -5.96
CA GLY A 117 25.74 24.16 -7.33
C GLY A 117 25.45 22.67 -7.50
N LYS A 118 25.19 21.90 -6.46
CA LYS A 118 24.72 20.51 -6.62
C LYS A 118 23.27 20.48 -7.08
N GLU A 119 23.05 20.00 -8.30
CA GLU A 119 21.70 19.77 -8.84
C GLU A 119 21.13 18.47 -8.28
N PHE A 120 19.88 18.50 -7.88
CA PHE A 120 19.10 17.32 -7.51
C PHE A 120 17.78 17.29 -8.27
N LYS A 121 17.25 16.10 -8.47
CA LYS A 121 15.95 15.90 -9.10
C LYS A 121 14.95 15.47 -8.02
N TYR A 122 13.78 16.09 -8.05
CA TYR A 122 12.65 15.69 -7.21
C TYR A 122 11.38 15.64 -8.05
N TYR A 123 10.38 14.98 -7.56
CA TYR A 123 9.09 14.92 -8.23
C TYR A 123 7.95 15.22 -7.26
N LEU A 124 6.84 15.67 -7.84
CA LEU A 124 5.54 15.76 -7.19
C LEU A 124 4.56 14.98 -8.04
N GLY A 125 3.69 14.23 -7.38
CA GLY A 125 2.72 13.41 -8.07
C GLY A 125 1.48 13.15 -7.24
N LEU A 126 0.42 12.81 -7.93
CA LEU A 126 -0.84 12.40 -7.31
C LEU A 126 -1.51 11.33 -8.17
N GLY A 127 -2.39 10.55 -7.55
CA GLY A 127 -3.16 9.55 -8.29
C GLY A 127 -3.89 8.55 -7.40
N PRO A 128 -4.74 7.72 -7.99
CA PRO A 128 -5.52 6.73 -7.27
C PRO A 128 -4.65 5.62 -6.66
N ASN A 129 -5.18 5.00 -5.62
CA ASN A 129 -4.71 3.75 -5.06
C ASN A 129 -5.83 2.72 -5.09
N ILE A 130 -5.52 1.54 -5.59
CA ILE A 130 -6.42 0.38 -5.53
C ILE A 130 -5.75 -0.61 -4.57
N SER A 131 -6.47 -1.00 -3.52
CA SER A 131 -5.99 -1.93 -2.50
C SER A 131 -6.90 -3.14 -2.44
N TYR A 132 -6.34 -4.34 -2.43
CA TYR A 132 -7.08 -5.58 -2.21
C TYR A 132 -6.78 -6.12 -0.82
N TRP A 133 -7.79 -6.23 0.04
CA TRP A 133 -7.65 -6.71 1.41
C TRP A 133 -7.56 -8.22 1.46
N LEU A 134 -6.41 -8.76 1.90
CA LEU A 134 -6.13 -10.19 1.99
C LEU A 134 -6.63 -10.80 3.31
N GLY A 135 -6.63 -10.03 4.40
CA GLY A 135 -6.92 -10.47 5.75
C GLY A 135 -6.08 -9.70 6.73
N GLY A 136 -5.81 -10.29 7.90
CA GLY A 136 -4.99 -9.63 8.91
C GLY A 136 -4.88 -10.44 10.19
N LYS A 137 -4.18 -9.85 11.15
CA LYS A 137 -4.02 -10.38 12.51
C LYS A 137 -4.09 -9.26 13.52
N GLY A 138 -4.62 -9.54 14.67
CA GLY A 138 -4.68 -8.59 15.76
C GLY A 138 -4.51 -9.21 17.12
N LYS A 139 -4.47 -8.32 18.13
CA LYS A 139 -4.47 -8.65 19.54
C LYS A 139 -5.47 -7.74 20.21
N ILE A 140 -6.35 -8.31 20.98
CA ILE A 140 -7.34 -7.59 21.79
C ILE A 140 -7.22 -7.97 23.25
N TYR A 141 -7.40 -6.99 24.11
CA TYR A 141 -7.59 -7.13 25.54
C TYR A 141 -8.70 -6.19 25.98
N ASN A 142 -9.66 -6.70 26.75
CA ASN A 142 -10.76 -5.90 27.29
C ASN A 142 -11.25 -6.50 28.62
N SER A 143 -12.21 -5.84 29.28
CA SER A 143 -12.79 -6.28 30.54
C SER A 143 -13.40 -7.70 30.48
N ASP A 144 -14.07 -8.04 29.38
CA ASP A 144 -14.70 -9.35 29.22
C ASP A 144 -13.68 -10.49 29.22
N LEU A 145 -12.49 -10.25 28.64
CA LEU A 145 -11.38 -11.20 28.67
C LEU A 145 -10.70 -11.26 30.04
N ASP A 146 -10.66 -10.14 30.75
CA ASP A 146 -10.07 -10.08 32.09
C ASP A 146 -10.90 -10.84 33.12
N GLU A 147 -12.22 -10.80 33.00
CA GLU A 147 -13.16 -11.55 33.85
C GLU A 147 -13.18 -13.06 33.51
N ASN A 148 -12.78 -13.45 32.31
CA ASN A 148 -12.74 -14.84 31.91
C ASN A 148 -11.45 -15.52 32.34
N ALA A 149 -11.56 -16.55 33.21
CA ALA A 149 -10.41 -17.25 33.80
C ALA A 149 -9.44 -17.83 32.73
N ASP A 150 -9.93 -18.21 31.57
CA ASP A 150 -9.10 -18.76 30.47
C ASP A 150 -8.23 -17.70 29.79
N TYR A 151 -8.65 -16.44 29.83
CA TYR A 151 -8.00 -15.31 29.16
C TYR A 151 -7.49 -14.22 30.12
N ALA A 152 -7.71 -14.37 31.42
CA ALA A 152 -7.36 -13.35 32.42
C ALA A 152 -5.91 -12.86 32.27
N SER A 153 -5.74 -11.55 32.19
CA SER A 153 -4.45 -10.87 32.03
C SER A 153 -3.67 -11.25 30.73
N ARG A 154 -4.33 -11.75 29.69
CA ARG A 154 -3.70 -12.11 28.43
C ARG A 154 -4.36 -11.42 27.24
N ASP A 155 -3.54 -10.97 26.29
CA ASP A 155 -4.04 -10.54 24.99
C ASP A 155 -4.58 -11.75 24.20
N LEU A 156 -5.81 -11.68 23.73
CA LEU A 156 -6.33 -12.63 22.75
C LEU A 156 -5.74 -12.30 21.36
N GLU A 157 -4.97 -13.23 20.82
CA GLU A 157 -4.51 -13.15 19.43
C GLU A 157 -5.59 -13.69 18.50
N TYR A 158 -5.87 -12.93 17.42
CA TYR A 158 -6.89 -13.32 16.45
C TYR A 158 -6.44 -13.12 15.01
N THR A 159 -7.07 -13.86 14.10
CA THR A 159 -6.96 -13.68 12.65
C THR A 159 -8.27 -13.14 12.09
N ILE A 160 -8.18 -12.34 11.03
CA ILE A 160 -9.37 -11.84 10.34
C ILE A 160 -9.84 -12.89 9.36
N ALA A 161 -11.08 -13.34 9.55
CA ALA A 161 -11.80 -14.26 8.68
C ALA A 161 -12.89 -13.51 7.90
N PHE A 162 -13.12 -13.94 6.67
CA PHE A 162 -14.17 -13.40 5.80
C PHE A 162 -15.19 -14.51 5.54
N ARG A 163 -16.17 -14.63 6.43
CA ARG A 163 -17.21 -15.67 6.39
C ARG A 163 -18.59 -15.02 6.37
N GLN A 164 -19.60 -15.78 5.97
CA GLN A 164 -20.99 -15.33 6.08
C GLN A 164 -21.38 -15.18 7.55
N ALA A 165 -22.43 -14.39 7.82
CA ALA A 165 -22.84 -14.08 9.19
C ALA A 165 -23.26 -15.33 10.00
N ASP A 166 -23.78 -16.35 9.31
CA ASP A 166 -24.29 -17.59 9.91
C ASP A 166 -23.21 -18.67 10.09
N ASP A 167 -21.97 -18.42 9.62
CA ASP A 167 -20.90 -19.39 9.74
C ASP A 167 -20.37 -19.46 11.20
N GLU A 168 -19.93 -20.64 11.61
CA GLU A 168 -19.25 -20.81 12.90
C GLU A 168 -17.95 -20.00 12.96
N VAL A 169 -17.80 -19.20 14.00
CA VAL A 169 -16.62 -18.37 14.24
C VAL A 169 -15.81 -18.96 15.41
N ASN A 170 -14.52 -19.17 15.18
CA ASN A 170 -13.63 -19.65 16.25
C ASN A 170 -13.26 -18.53 17.23
N ALA A 171 -12.92 -18.89 18.46
CA ALA A 171 -12.49 -17.95 19.50
C ALA A 171 -11.28 -17.09 19.10
N HIS A 172 -10.44 -17.57 18.20
CA HIS A 172 -9.25 -16.86 17.71
C HIS A 172 -9.48 -16.19 16.32
N GLU A 173 -10.73 -15.93 15.96
CA GLU A 173 -11.08 -15.28 14.71
C GLU A 173 -11.96 -14.05 14.97
N MET A 174 -11.67 -13.00 14.22
CA MET A 174 -12.59 -11.88 14.01
C MET A 174 -13.28 -12.10 12.67
N ASN A 175 -14.57 -12.40 12.70
CA ASN A 175 -15.34 -12.55 11.48
C ASN A 175 -15.80 -11.20 10.94
N VAL A 176 -15.65 -11.02 9.63
CA VAL A 176 -16.18 -9.88 8.87
C VAL A 176 -17.08 -10.44 7.76
N ALA A 177 -18.38 -10.35 7.95
CA ALA A 177 -19.34 -10.97 7.05
C ALA A 177 -19.40 -10.27 5.67
N GLU A 178 -19.28 -8.95 5.64
CA GLU A 178 -19.37 -8.15 4.41
C GLU A 178 -18.15 -7.24 4.22
N PRO A 179 -16.97 -7.83 3.95
CA PRO A 179 -15.74 -7.06 3.79
C PRO A 179 -15.72 -6.33 2.46
N ASN A 180 -15.35 -5.06 2.49
CA ASN A 180 -15.00 -4.36 1.27
C ASN A 180 -13.56 -4.72 0.86
N ARG A 181 -13.42 -5.84 0.13
CA ARG A 181 -12.13 -6.40 -0.27
C ARG A 181 -11.36 -5.47 -1.22
N ILE A 182 -12.07 -4.73 -2.08
CA ILE A 182 -11.48 -3.76 -3.01
C ILE A 182 -11.67 -2.37 -2.45
N GLN A 183 -10.59 -1.72 -2.06
CA GLN A 183 -10.61 -0.39 -1.48
C GLN A 183 -9.95 0.62 -2.42
N LEU A 184 -10.57 1.77 -2.53
CA LEU A 184 -10.07 2.89 -3.31
C LEU A 184 -9.52 3.97 -2.39
N GLY A 185 -8.48 4.65 -2.85
CA GLY A 185 -7.88 5.78 -2.16
C GLY A 185 -7.22 6.74 -3.14
N LEU A 186 -6.70 7.84 -2.58
CA LEU A 186 -5.90 8.83 -3.29
C LEU A 186 -4.51 8.88 -2.66
N ASN A 187 -3.48 8.97 -3.50
CA ASN A 187 -2.11 9.19 -3.07
C ASN A 187 -1.63 10.59 -3.47
N ILE A 188 -0.97 11.25 -2.56
CA ILE A 188 -0.11 12.41 -2.82
C ILE A 188 1.32 11.94 -2.60
N ALA A 189 2.20 12.15 -3.57
CA ALA A 189 3.55 11.65 -3.55
C ALA A 189 4.57 12.72 -3.87
N THR A 190 5.70 12.66 -3.18
CA THR A 190 6.90 13.42 -3.51
C THR A 190 8.13 12.53 -3.32
N GLY A 191 9.25 12.89 -3.89
CA GLY A 191 10.47 12.13 -3.68
C GLY A 191 11.67 12.68 -4.43
N LEU A 192 12.81 12.05 -4.16
CA LEU A 192 14.08 12.36 -4.78
C LEU A 192 14.42 11.30 -5.83
N VAL A 193 15.01 11.77 -6.93
CA VAL A 193 15.43 10.93 -8.05
C VAL A 193 16.93 11.02 -8.19
N PHE A 194 17.63 9.90 -8.03
CA PHE A 194 19.05 9.77 -8.26
C PHE A 194 19.31 8.93 -9.51
N GLU A 195 20.20 9.38 -10.36
CA GLU A 195 20.58 8.68 -11.59
C GLU A 195 22.08 8.35 -11.55
N PRO A 196 22.50 7.30 -10.83
CA PRO A 196 23.93 6.98 -10.62
C PRO A 196 24.63 6.59 -11.92
N GLN A 197 23.90 6.03 -12.88
CA GLN A 197 24.39 5.62 -14.18
C GLN A 197 23.28 5.77 -15.23
N ALA A 198 23.66 5.87 -16.51
CA ALA A 198 22.70 5.87 -17.60
C ALA A 198 21.83 4.61 -17.58
N GLY A 199 20.51 4.79 -17.59
CA GLY A 199 19.53 3.70 -17.53
C GLY A 199 19.26 3.13 -16.13
N ARG A 200 19.78 3.72 -15.07
CA ARG A 200 19.50 3.32 -13.69
C ARG A 200 18.97 4.49 -12.89
N ARG A 201 17.93 4.24 -12.10
CA ARG A 201 17.29 5.24 -11.23
C ARG A 201 17.11 4.68 -9.83
N ILE A 202 17.43 5.49 -8.83
CA ILE A 202 17.05 5.26 -7.43
C ILE A 202 16.01 6.30 -7.09
N LEU A 203 14.83 5.85 -6.66
CA LEU A 203 13.77 6.71 -6.18
C LEU A 203 13.65 6.58 -4.67
N VAL A 204 13.69 7.69 -3.96
CA VAL A 204 13.31 7.78 -2.54
C VAL A 204 11.97 8.51 -2.49
N LEU A 205 10.93 7.81 -2.08
CA LEU A 205 9.54 8.25 -2.19
C LEU A 205 8.93 8.49 -0.81
N LEU A 206 8.31 9.63 -0.65
CA LEU A 206 7.40 9.91 0.45
C LEU A 206 5.99 10.00 -0.13
N ARG A 207 5.06 9.22 0.43
CA ARG A 207 3.68 9.12 -0.07
C ARG A 207 2.69 9.17 1.07
N TYR A 208 1.71 10.04 0.95
CA TYR A 208 0.55 10.10 1.83
C TYR A 208 -0.65 9.46 1.14
N GLU A 209 -1.25 8.46 1.78
CA GLU A 209 -2.44 7.75 1.31
C GLU A 209 -3.67 8.22 2.06
N ILE A 210 -4.69 8.64 1.32
CA ILE A 210 -6.02 9.01 1.82
C ILE A 210 -6.98 7.93 1.35
N GLY A 211 -7.40 7.04 2.25
CA GLY A 211 -8.42 6.04 1.94
C GLY A 211 -9.79 6.67 1.73
N HIS A 212 -10.49 6.23 0.70
CA HIS A 212 -11.86 6.63 0.40
C HIS A 212 -12.87 5.55 0.82
N SER A 213 -12.56 4.29 0.57
CA SER A 213 -13.43 3.16 0.89
C SER A 213 -13.33 2.77 2.37
N PHE A 214 -14.46 2.38 2.96
CA PHE A 214 -14.50 1.74 4.28
C PHE A 214 -13.96 0.31 4.23
N LEU A 215 -13.51 -0.22 5.36
CA LEU A 215 -13.16 -1.64 5.52
C LEU A 215 -14.40 -2.53 5.37
N SER A 216 -15.50 -2.14 5.99
CA SER A 216 -16.86 -2.64 5.75
C SER A 216 -17.84 -1.49 5.96
N ARG A 217 -19.01 -1.56 5.31
CA ARG A 217 -20.11 -0.59 5.50
C ARG A 217 -21.22 -1.13 6.38
N GLU A 218 -21.46 -2.42 6.30
CA GLU A 218 -22.69 -3.07 6.79
C GLU A 218 -22.40 -4.03 7.95
N SER A 219 -21.15 -4.48 8.09
CA SER A 219 -20.75 -5.39 9.17
C SER A 219 -19.60 -4.85 10.01
N ASP A 220 -19.70 -5.10 11.32
CA ASP A 220 -18.61 -4.93 12.26
C ASP A 220 -17.79 -6.22 12.38
N GLY A 221 -16.58 -6.12 12.92
CA GLY A 221 -15.77 -7.28 13.29
C GLY A 221 -16.34 -7.92 14.55
N VAL A 222 -16.75 -9.18 14.46
CA VAL A 222 -17.34 -9.92 15.58
C VAL A 222 -16.33 -10.88 16.19
N PHE A 223 -16.22 -10.87 17.52
CA PHE A 223 -15.41 -11.77 18.33
C PHE A 223 -16.31 -12.65 19.21
N VAL A 224 -16.08 -13.97 19.21
CA VAL A 224 -16.87 -14.88 20.05
C VAL A 224 -16.61 -14.68 21.55
N PRO A 225 -15.34 -14.50 22.02
CA PRO A 225 -15.04 -14.44 23.46
C PRO A 225 -15.35 -13.10 24.11
N THR A 226 -15.82 -12.10 23.37
CA THR A 226 -16.02 -10.75 23.91
C THR A 226 -17.27 -10.12 23.36
N TYR A 227 -17.87 -9.17 24.11
CA TYR A 227 -18.96 -8.33 23.61
C TYR A 227 -18.46 -7.16 22.75
N TYR A 228 -17.15 -6.96 22.63
CA TYR A 228 -16.57 -5.91 21.81
C TYR A 228 -16.80 -6.20 20.33
N LYS A 229 -17.39 -5.22 19.64
CA LYS A 229 -17.51 -5.20 18.17
C LYS A 229 -16.53 -4.22 17.59
N ASP A 230 -15.70 -4.68 16.69
CA ASP A 230 -14.72 -3.82 16.02
C ASP A 230 -15.38 -3.05 14.87
N ILE A 231 -15.52 -1.74 15.02
CA ILE A 231 -16.16 -0.90 14.02
C ILE A 231 -15.29 -0.83 12.76
N LEU A 232 -15.85 -1.29 11.64
CA LEU A 232 -15.18 -1.34 10.35
C LEU A 232 -15.64 -0.25 9.37
N GLN A 233 -16.55 0.64 9.77
CA GLN A 233 -16.85 1.90 9.06
C GLN A 233 -15.70 2.90 9.22
N ALA A 234 -14.53 2.46 8.78
CA ALA A 234 -13.27 3.16 8.96
C ALA A 234 -12.46 3.11 7.66
N ARG A 235 -11.76 4.20 7.35
CA ARG A 235 -10.94 4.37 6.14
C ARG A 235 -9.47 4.34 6.51
N ASN A 236 -8.68 3.59 5.74
CA ASN A 236 -7.24 3.53 5.93
C ASN A 236 -6.57 4.84 5.49
N GLN A 237 -5.67 5.34 6.32
CA GLN A 237 -4.77 6.45 5.99
C GLN A 237 -3.34 6.05 6.34
N GLY A 238 -2.35 6.68 5.70
CA GLY A 238 -0.97 6.38 6.05
C GLY A 238 0.06 7.24 5.35
N LEU A 239 1.21 7.33 6.00
CA LEU A 239 2.42 7.94 5.46
C LEU A 239 3.43 6.84 5.17
N ARG A 240 3.97 6.80 3.95
CA ARG A 240 4.89 5.77 3.47
C ARG A 240 6.20 6.36 3.01
N LEU A 241 7.30 5.77 3.45
CA LEU A 241 8.63 6.04 2.94
C LEU A 241 9.15 4.80 2.22
N SER A 242 9.55 4.95 0.96
CA SER A 242 9.96 3.84 0.09
C SER A 242 11.26 4.15 -0.62
N VAL A 243 12.00 3.11 -0.92
CA VAL A 243 13.15 3.16 -1.82
C VAL A 243 12.93 2.16 -2.95
N SER A 244 13.19 2.59 -4.18
CA SER A 244 13.11 1.75 -5.37
C SER A 244 14.37 1.90 -6.21
N TYR A 245 14.96 0.76 -6.60
CA TYR A 245 16.06 0.71 -7.56
C TYR A 245 15.54 0.21 -8.90
N MET A 246 15.64 1.04 -9.93
CA MET A 246 14.98 0.81 -11.20
C MET A 246 15.98 0.79 -12.35
N VAL A 247 15.72 -0.07 -13.32
CA VAL A 247 16.53 -0.26 -14.52
C VAL A 247 15.70 0.05 -15.76
N ASP A 248 16.28 0.77 -16.70
CA ASP A 248 15.67 1.06 -18.01
C ASP A 248 15.75 -0.18 -18.89
N LEU A 249 14.59 -0.74 -19.22
CA LEU A 249 14.48 -1.96 -20.04
C LEU A 249 15.09 -1.79 -21.42
N ARG A 250 15.00 -0.60 -22.03
CA ARG A 250 15.54 -0.34 -23.38
C ARG A 250 17.06 -0.29 -23.42
N THR A 251 17.68 0.23 -22.35
CA THR A 251 19.15 0.28 -22.29
C THR A 251 19.75 -1.11 -22.19
N GLU A 252 19.07 -2.03 -21.52
CA GLU A 252 19.47 -3.43 -21.43
C GLU A 252 19.35 -4.18 -22.77
N ASP A 253 18.26 -3.99 -23.48
CA ASP A 253 18.07 -4.59 -24.81
C ASP A 253 19.11 -4.10 -25.81
N ARG A 254 19.47 -2.80 -25.79
CA ARG A 254 20.55 -2.27 -26.62
C ARG A 254 21.93 -2.84 -26.26
N LYS A 255 22.18 -3.20 -25.00
CA LYS A 255 23.42 -3.84 -24.59
C LYS A 255 23.50 -5.30 -25.01
N ARG A 256 22.38 -6.04 -24.95
CA ARG A 256 22.30 -7.44 -25.38
C ARG A 256 22.48 -7.60 -26.90
N GLY A 257 22.06 -6.63 -27.71
CA GLY A 257 22.19 -6.67 -29.16
C GLY A 257 23.54 -6.21 -29.74
N LYS A 258 24.44 -5.67 -28.93
CA LYS A 258 25.79 -5.32 -29.37
C LYS A 258 26.73 -6.50 -29.17
N SER A 259 26.82 -7.34 -30.21
CA SER A 259 27.91 -8.31 -30.35
C SER A 259 29.25 -7.57 -30.28
N THR A 260 30.11 -7.95 -29.34
CA THR A 260 31.48 -7.46 -29.20
C THR A 260 32.41 -8.14 -30.20
N ILE A 261 32.07 -8.20 -31.48
CA ILE A 261 33.06 -8.56 -32.51
C ILE A 261 33.86 -7.31 -32.82
N ARG A 262 34.96 -7.14 -32.10
CA ARG A 262 36.03 -6.24 -32.50
C ARG A 262 36.64 -6.84 -33.79
N GLN A 263 36.26 -6.29 -34.94
CA GLN A 263 37.07 -6.53 -36.15
C GLN A 263 38.46 -6.00 -35.88
N LYS A 264 39.42 -6.92 -35.67
CA LYS A 264 40.83 -6.64 -35.70
C LYS A 264 41.16 -6.18 -37.14
N ARG A 265 41.27 -4.88 -37.36
CA ARG A 265 41.89 -4.35 -38.59
C ARG A 265 43.34 -4.88 -38.61
N MET A 266 43.59 -5.85 -39.45
CA MET A 266 44.95 -6.15 -39.89
C MET A 266 45.49 -4.95 -40.70
N LYS A 267 46.62 -4.41 -40.24
CA LYS A 267 47.44 -3.51 -41.04
C LYS A 267 48.30 -4.36 -41.95
#